data_3a410858d0190e6be7950b1899151645
#
_entry.id   3a410858d0190e6be7950b1899151645
#
_cell.length_a   1.000
_cell.length_b   1.000
_cell.length_c   1.000
_cell.angle_alpha   90.00
_cell.angle_beta   90.00
_cell.angle_gamma   90.00
#
_symmetry.space_group_name_H-M   'P 1'
#
loop_
_entity.id
_entity.type
_entity.pdbx_description
1 polymer ?
#
loop_
_entity_poly.entity_id
_entity_poly.type
_entity_poly.pdbx_seq_one_letter_code
_entity_poly.pdbx_strand_id
1 'polypeptide(L)'
;MQRKEVCWNITTKCNQNCRYCHRFLGINDLCYEENEKILDNLIKDGITDITWTGGEALLYPNLIGLLKRAKQSGINNKLITNGMLLAQNDEIKEICNYLDSLTLSIDSTNNETNAELGRGINHYDNIKSILEYVKDKELKLNINTVVSKKNIEQLDELGNF
;
A
#
# COMPACT_ATOMS: atom_id res chain seq x y z
N MET A 1 8.09 0.13 25.51
CA MET A 1 7.23 -1.02 25.14
C MET A 1 7.90 -1.79 24.01
N GLN A 2 7.79 -3.12 24.02
CA GLN A 2 8.29 -3.93 22.91
C GLN A 2 7.35 -3.74 21.72
N ARG A 3 7.90 -3.44 20.53
CA ARG A 3 7.15 -3.31 19.29
C ARG A 3 6.60 -4.67 18.85
N LYS A 4 5.28 -4.73 18.57
CA LYS A 4 4.60 -5.92 18.05
C LYS A 4 3.94 -5.52 16.73
N GLU A 5 4.37 -6.10 15.62
CA GLU A 5 3.94 -5.76 14.26
C GLU A 5 3.23 -6.93 13.58
N VAL A 6 2.17 -6.61 12.85
CA VAL A 6 1.43 -7.54 11.99
C VAL A 6 1.46 -7.03 10.55
N CYS A 7 1.75 -7.91 9.59
CA CYS A 7 1.53 -7.67 8.18
C CYS A 7 0.20 -8.34 7.79
N TRP A 8 -0.78 -7.55 7.37
CA TRP A 8 -2.14 -8.01 7.11
C TRP A 8 -2.49 -7.93 5.62
N ASN A 9 -2.57 -9.11 4.98
CA ASN A 9 -3.11 -9.23 3.63
C ASN A 9 -4.63 -9.16 3.69
N ILE A 10 -5.20 -7.96 3.55
CA ILE A 10 -6.63 -7.70 3.72
C ILE A 10 -7.49 -8.16 2.53
N THR A 11 -6.89 -8.27 1.34
CA THR A 11 -7.55 -8.72 0.11
C THR A 11 -6.57 -9.40 -0.84
N THR A 12 -7.07 -10.35 -1.63
CA THR A 12 -6.30 -10.96 -2.73
C THR A 12 -6.49 -10.26 -4.07
N LYS A 13 -7.46 -9.32 -4.15
CA LYS A 13 -7.74 -8.55 -5.37
C LYS A 13 -6.64 -7.54 -5.65
N CYS A 14 -6.35 -7.30 -6.92
CA CYS A 14 -5.41 -6.28 -7.36
C CYS A 14 -5.81 -5.73 -8.73
N ASN A 15 -5.63 -4.44 -8.93
CA ASN A 15 -5.85 -3.73 -10.19
C ASN A 15 -4.62 -3.71 -11.12
N GLN A 16 -3.52 -4.37 -10.71
CA GLN A 16 -2.32 -4.57 -11.54
C GLN A 16 -2.02 -6.05 -11.70
N ASN A 17 -1.22 -6.38 -12.73
CA ASN A 17 -0.82 -7.76 -13.05
C ASN A 17 0.70 -7.87 -13.19
N CYS A 18 1.43 -7.47 -12.14
CA CYS A 18 2.89 -7.50 -12.12
C CYS A 18 3.41 -8.93 -12.36
N ARG A 19 4.33 -9.08 -13.32
CA ARG A 19 4.82 -10.40 -13.81
C ARG A 19 5.59 -11.19 -12.75
N TYR A 20 6.11 -10.55 -11.74
CA TYR A 20 6.86 -11.14 -10.63
C TYR A 20 6.01 -11.34 -9.35
N CYS A 21 4.70 -11.04 -9.42
CA CYS A 21 3.84 -11.06 -8.24
C CYS A 21 3.47 -12.49 -7.84
N HIS A 22 3.69 -12.84 -6.58
CA HIS A 22 3.34 -14.14 -5.98
C HIS A 22 2.08 -14.07 -5.09
N ARG A 23 1.14 -13.15 -5.40
CA ARG A 23 -0.11 -13.06 -4.66
C ARG A 23 -0.92 -14.35 -4.74
N PHE A 24 -1.61 -14.69 -3.67
CA PHE A 24 -2.57 -15.78 -3.68
C PHE A 24 -3.79 -15.39 -4.52
N LEU A 25 -4.25 -16.29 -5.40
CA LEU A 25 -5.43 -16.10 -6.22
C LEU A 25 -6.52 -17.09 -5.77
N GLY A 26 -7.80 -16.68 -5.97
CA GLY A 26 -8.94 -17.59 -5.75
C GLY A 26 -9.35 -17.79 -4.29
N ILE A 27 -8.81 -16.99 -3.36
CA ILE A 27 -9.27 -16.94 -1.97
C ILE A 27 -10.28 -15.80 -1.85
N ASN A 28 -11.43 -16.08 -1.23
CA ASN A 28 -12.41 -15.04 -0.92
C ASN A 28 -11.90 -14.15 0.20
N ASP A 29 -12.07 -12.84 0.04
CA ASP A 29 -11.80 -11.88 1.11
C ASP A 29 -12.81 -12.09 2.26
N LEU A 30 -12.37 -11.86 3.48
CA LEU A 30 -13.27 -11.80 4.64
C LEU A 30 -14.19 -10.58 4.53
N CYS A 31 -15.40 -10.67 5.09
CA CYS A 31 -16.28 -9.52 5.19
C CYS A 31 -15.76 -8.49 6.21
N TYR A 32 -16.37 -7.30 6.22
CA TYR A 32 -15.94 -6.22 7.11
C TYR A 32 -16.04 -6.62 8.60
N GLU A 33 -17.14 -7.25 9.01
CA GLU A 33 -17.40 -7.66 10.38
C GLU A 33 -16.41 -8.74 10.88
N GLU A 34 -15.96 -9.61 9.98
CA GLU A 34 -14.92 -10.60 10.31
C GLU A 34 -13.57 -9.92 10.53
N ASN A 35 -13.22 -8.97 9.67
CA ASN A 35 -11.99 -8.20 9.80
C ASN A 35 -12.02 -7.28 11.04
N GLU A 36 -13.18 -6.70 11.41
CA GLU A 36 -13.31 -5.97 12.67
C GLU A 36 -13.02 -6.85 13.90
N LYS A 37 -13.52 -8.09 13.92
CA LYS A 37 -13.23 -9.03 15.01
C LYS A 37 -11.75 -9.39 15.10
N ILE A 38 -11.08 -9.54 13.95
CA ILE A 38 -9.63 -9.76 13.90
C ILE A 38 -8.92 -8.54 14.49
N LEU A 39 -9.29 -7.33 14.06
CA LEU A 39 -8.71 -6.09 14.59
C LEU A 39 -8.87 -5.97 16.10
N ASP A 40 -10.06 -6.32 16.64
CA ASP A 40 -10.31 -6.32 18.08
C ASP A 40 -9.38 -7.25 18.84
N ASN A 41 -9.10 -8.42 18.28
CA ASN A 41 -8.16 -9.36 18.88
C ASN A 41 -6.74 -8.82 18.85
N LEU A 42 -6.32 -8.20 17.73
CA LEU A 42 -5.00 -7.57 17.61
C LEU A 42 -4.81 -6.43 18.63
N ILE A 43 -5.86 -5.62 18.84
CA ILE A 43 -5.88 -4.55 19.86
C ILE A 43 -5.70 -5.15 21.26
N LYS A 44 -6.45 -6.21 21.60
CA LYS A 44 -6.36 -6.90 22.90
C LYS A 44 -4.98 -7.51 23.15
N ASP A 45 -4.34 -8.02 22.10
CA ASP A 45 -3.01 -8.63 22.17
C ASP A 45 -1.88 -7.57 22.24
N GLY A 46 -2.26 -6.30 22.19
CA GLY A 46 -1.34 -5.17 22.32
C GLY A 46 -0.43 -5.01 21.09
N ILE A 47 -0.96 -5.26 19.90
CA ILE A 47 -0.28 -4.96 18.63
C ILE A 47 -0.08 -3.44 18.53
N THR A 48 1.13 -3.03 18.16
CA THR A 48 1.51 -1.62 18.07
C THR A 48 1.53 -1.09 16.65
N ASP A 49 1.70 -1.97 15.66
CA ASP A 49 1.86 -1.60 14.26
C ASP A 49 1.12 -2.60 13.36
N ILE A 50 0.37 -2.10 12.39
CA ILE A 50 -0.23 -2.92 11.33
C ILE A 50 0.26 -2.41 9.97
N THR A 51 0.84 -3.33 9.18
CA THR A 51 1.14 -3.10 7.77
C THR A 51 0.01 -3.66 6.92
N TRP A 52 -0.83 -2.77 6.40
CA TRP A 52 -1.94 -3.10 5.51
C TRP A 52 -1.41 -3.34 4.10
N THR A 53 -1.68 -4.51 3.56
CA THR A 53 -1.23 -4.95 2.24
C THR A 53 -2.23 -5.96 1.65
N GLY A 54 -1.84 -6.70 0.61
CA GLY A 54 -2.67 -7.71 -0.02
C GLY A 54 -2.28 -7.87 -1.48
N GLY A 55 -3.26 -8.05 -2.36
CA GLY A 55 -3.09 -7.74 -3.76
C GLY A 55 -2.90 -6.22 -3.91
N GLU A 56 -3.99 -5.45 -3.72
CA GLU A 56 -3.99 -4.01 -3.52
C GLU A 56 -4.98 -3.68 -2.40
N ALA A 57 -4.46 -3.26 -1.26
CA ALA A 57 -5.26 -3.04 -0.05
C ALA A 57 -6.40 -2.02 -0.25
N LEU A 58 -6.19 -1.01 -1.09
CA LEU A 58 -7.18 0.02 -1.40
C LEU A 58 -8.40 -0.50 -2.17
N LEU A 59 -8.35 -1.73 -2.69
CA LEU A 59 -9.52 -2.39 -3.28
C LEU A 59 -10.42 -3.05 -2.23
N TYR A 60 -9.98 -3.14 -0.97
CA TYR A 60 -10.81 -3.70 0.07
C TYR A 60 -11.89 -2.69 0.47
N PRO A 61 -13.19 -3.07 0.39
CA PRO A 61 -14.29 -2.18 0.75
C PRO A 61 -14.15 -1.72 2.20
N ASN A 62 -14.31 -0.40 2.43
CA ASN A 62 -14.28 0.20 3.76
C ASN A 62 -12.97 0.00 4.57
N LEU A 63 -11.82 -0.15 3.88
CA LEU A 63 -10.50 -0.17 4.54
C LEU A 63 -10.31 1.03 5.47
N ILE A 64 -10.81 2.20 5.08
CA ILE A 64 -10.73 3.42 5.87
C ILE A 64 -11.36 3.27 7.26
N GLY A 65 -12.45 2.51 7.39
CA GLY A 65 -13.09 2.22 8.68
C GLY A 65 -12.16 1.46 9.63
N LEU A 66 -11.46 0.45 9.12
CA LEU A 66 -10.48 -0.32 9.90
C LEU A 66 -9.27 0.54 10.30
N LEU A 67 -8.76 1.37 9.38
CA LEU A 67 -7.64 2.28 9.67
C LEU A 67 -8.00 3.32 10.75
N LYS A 68 -9.20 3.91 10.66
CA LYS A 68 -9.71 4.85 11.69
C LYS A 68 -9.73 4.19 13.06
N ARG A 69 -10.27 2.98 13.15
CA ARG A 69 -10.37 2.23 14.39
C ARG A 69 -9.01 1.83 14.96
N ALA A 70 -8.09 1.35 14.11
CA ALA A 70 -6.72 1.03 14.50
C ALA A 70 -6.01 2.27 15.07
N LYS A 71 -6.10 3.41 14.38
CA LYS A 71 -5.51 4.69 14.83
C LYS A 71 -6.08 5.16 16.17
N GLN A 72 -7.40 5.07 16.36
CA GLN A 72 -8.06 5.42 17.62
C GLN A 72 -7.63 4.52 18.79
N SER A 73 -7.19 3.30 18.48
CA SER A 73 -6.65 2.36 19.47
C SER A 73 -5.14 2.49 19.70
N GLY A 74 -4.51 3.52 19.12
CA GLY A 74 -3.08 3.78 19.27
C GLY A 74 -2.16 2.90 18.43
N ILE A 75 -2.71 2.23 17.41
CA ILE A 75 -1.93 1.40 16.48
C ILE A 75 -1.40 2.27 15.33
N ASN A 76 -0.12 2.12 15.01
CA ASN A 76 0.49 2.76 13.85
C ASN A 76 0.05 2.03 12.56
N ASN A 77 -0.57 2.78 11.65
CA ASN A 77 -1.01 2.27 10.36
C ASN A 77 0.06 2.50 9.29
N LYS A 78 0.51 1.41 8.66
CA LYS A 78 1.42 1.43 7.52
C LYS A 78 0.69 0.84 6.33
N LEU A 79 0.69 1.53 5.19
CA LEU A 79 0.05 1.05 3.96
C LEU A 79 1.11 0.76 2.91
N ILE A 80 1.01 -0.41 2.28
CA ILE A 80 1.74 -0.73 1.05
C ILE A 80 0.75 -0.75 -0.10
N THR A 81 0.99 0.08 -1.13
CA THR A 81 0.09 0.22 -2.27
C THR A 81 0.85 0.42 -3.57
N ASN A 82 0.23 0.03 -4.68
CA ASN A 82 0.69 0.40 -6.02
C ASN A 82 0.34 1.85 -6.39
N GLY A 83 -0.44 2.56 -5.58
CA GLY A 83 -0.76 3.97 -5.72
C GLY A 83 -1.80 4.34 -6.76
N MET A 84 -2.20 3.43 -7.67
CA MET A 84 -3.10 3.78 -8.78
C MET A 84 -4.41 4.42 -8.28
N LEU A 85 -5.05 3.84 -7.27
CA LEU A 85 -6.30 4.37 -6.74
C LEU A 85 -6.10 5.70 -6.01
N LEU A 86 -5.00 5.90 -5.30
CA LEU A 86 -4.67 7.19 -4.67
C LEU A 86 -4.49 8.30 -5.71
N ALA A 87 -3.88 8.00 -6.86
CA ALA A 87 -3.67 8.99 -7.91
C ALA A 87 -4.97 9.40 -8.62
N GLN A 88 -5.94 8.50 -8.71
CA GLN A 88 -7.14 8.63 -9.53
C GLN A 88 -8.42 9.02 -8.76
N ASN A 89 -8.41 8.94 -7.43
CA ASN A 89 -9.61 9.15 -6.62
C ASN A 89 -9.30 9.97 -5.37
N ASP A 90 -9.85 11.19 -5.32
CA ASP A 90 -9.63 12.12 -4.22
C ASP A 90 -10.27 11.65 -2.91
N GLU A 91 -11.39 10.90 -2.96
CA GLU A 91 -12.02 10.34 -1.76
C GLU A 91 -11.10 9.29 -1.11
N ILE A 92 -10.37 8.50 -1.93
CA ILE A 92 -9.41 7.52 -1.41
C ILE A 92 -8.18 8.22 -0.80
N LYS A 93 -7.81 9.40 -1.28
CA LYS A 93 -6.70 10.17 -0.70
C LYS A 93 -6.92 10.53 0.78
N GLU A 94 -8.17 10.62 1.24
CA GLU A 94 -8.48 10.87 2.65
C GLU A 94 -7.83 9.82 3.57
N ILE A 95 -7.61 8.61 3.07
CA ILE A 95 -6.97 7.53 3.83
C ILE A 95 -5.60 7.92 4.39
N CYS A 96 -4.86 8.80 3.69
CA CYS A 96 -3.55 9.30 4.12
C CYS A 96 -3.59 9.99 5.49
N ASN A 97 -4.73 10.53 5.92
CA ASN A 97 -4.89 11.16 7.22
C ASN A 97 -4.87 10.15 8.40
N TYR A 98 -5.04 8.87 8.10
CA TYR A 98 -5.07 7.77 9.08
C TYR A 98 -3.82 6.91 9.03
N LEU A 99 -2.84 7.25 8.17
CA LEU A 99 -1.57 6.53 8.02
C LEU A 99 -0.47 7.20 8.83
N ASP A 100 0.47 6.39 9.31
CA ASP A 100 1.75 6.80 9.89
C ASP A 100 2.89 6.56 8.90
N SER A 101 2.69 5.62 7.96
CA SER A 101 3.63 5.34 6.88
C SER A 101 2.91 4.92 5.60
N LEU A 102 3.36 5.45 4.48
CA LEU A 102 2.94 5.07 3.13
C LEU A 102 4.14 4.51 2.37
N THR A 103 4.00 3.29 1.88
CA THR A 103 4.97 2.65 1.00
C THR A 103 4.40 2.55 -0.40
N LEU A 104 5.03 3.23 -1.35
CA LEU A 104 4.64 3.21 -2.76
C LEU A 104 5.50 2.19 -3.51
N SER A 105 4.86 1.35 -4.30
CA SER A 105 5.55 0.36 -5.12
C SER A 105 5.86 0.97 -6.50
N ILE A 106 7.13 1.15 -6.83
CA ILE A 106 7.59 1.65 -8.12
C ILE A 106 8.87 0.93 -8.55
N ASP A 107 8.94 0.51 -9.80
CA ASP A 107 10.08 -0.26 -10.30
C ASP A 107 10.96 0.52 -11.28
N SER A 108 10.48 1.64 -11.82
CA SER A 108 11.21 2.47 -12.78
C SER A 108 10.62 3.89 -12.83
N THR A 109 11.47 4.85 -13.19
CA THR A 109 11.06 6.22 -13.61
C THR A 109 10.53 6.27 -15.04
N ASN A 110 10.61 5.16 -15.78
CA ASN A 110 10.09 5.02 -17.13
C ASN A 110 8.76 4.27 -17.14
N ASN A 111 7.72 4.90 -17.71
CA ASN A 111 6.38 4.32 -17.77
C ASN A 111 6.32 3.06 -18.67
N GLU A 112 7.11 2.97 -19.73
CA GLU A 112 7.15 1.79 -20.61
C GLU A 112 7.73 0.59 -19.86
N THR A 113 8.83 0.79 -19.13
CA THR A 113 9.41 -0.26 -18.27
C THR A 113 8.42 -0.74 -17.21
N ASN A 114 7.72 0.18 -16.55
CA ASN A 114 6.67 -0.17 -15.60
C ASN A 114 5.54 -0.99 -16.25
N ALA A 115 5.09 -0.59 -17.45
CA ALA A 115 4.07 -1.32 -18.21
C ALA A 115 4.54 -2.73 -18.61
N GLU A 116 5.78 -2.88 -19.04
CA GLU A 116 6.38 -4.19 -19.36
C GLU A 116 6.48 -5.10 -18.13
N LEU A 117 6.67 -4.54 -16.94
CA LEU A 117 6.67 -5.27 -15.67
C LEU A 117 5.26 -5.62 -15.19
N GLY A 118 4.21 -5.10 -15.87
CA GLY A 118 2.81 -5.38 -15.55
C GLY A 118 2.18 -4.40 -14.57
N ARG A 119 2.83 -3.24 -14.37
CA ARG A 119 2.24 -2.09 -13.67
C ARG A 119 1.40 -1.26 -14.65
N GLY A 120 0.70 -0.25 -14.24
CA GLY A 120 -0.10 0.59 -15.17
C GLY A 120 0.77 1.41 -16.16
N ILE A 121 0.18 1.80 -17.30
CA ILE A 121 0.86 2.56 -18.37
C ILE A 121 1.45 3.89 -17.87
N ASN A 122 0.75 4.60 -16.97
CA ASN A 122 1.16 5.88 -16.40
C ASN A 122 1.61 5.74 -14.94
N HIS A 123 2.25 4.62 -14.62
CA HIS A 123 2.53 4.27 -13.23
C HIS A 123 3.44 5.29 -12.54
N TYR A 124 4.52 5.69 -13.20
CA TYR A 124 5.45 6.70 -12.66
C TYR A 124 4.77 8.06 -12.45
N ASP A 125 3.94 8.51 -13.40
CA ASP A 125 3.22 9.77 -13.28
C ASP A 125 2.20 9.75 -12.14
N ASN A 126 1.54 8.62 -11.93
CA ASN A 126 0.65 8.42 -10.78
C ASN A 126 1.44 8.55 -9.46
N ILE A 127 2.62 7.94 -9.35
CA ILE A 127 3.47 8.05 -8.16
C ILE A 127 3.88 9.51 -7.93
N LYS A 128 4.32 10.23 -8.96
CA LYS A 128 4.66 11.66 -8.84
C LYS A 128 3.51 12.48 -8.28
N SER A 129 2.30 12.27 -8.78
CA SER A 129 1.11 13.00 -8.31
C SER A 129 0.78 12.71 -6.84
N ILE A 130 1.01 11.48 -6.38
CA ILE A 130 0.82 11.11 -4.97
C ILE A 130 1.88 11.79 -4.10
N LEU A 131 3.15 11.76 -4.51
CA LEU A 131 4.23 12.40 -3.74
C LEU A 131 3.99 13.89 -3.59
N GLU A 132 3.53 14.58 -4.64
CA GLU A 132 3.15 15.99 -4.56
C GLU A 132 1.97 16.21 -3.59
N TYR A 133 0.98 15.32 -3.57
CA TYR A 133 -0.16 15.40 -2.65
C TYR A 133 0.23 15.20 -1.19
N VAL A 134 1.22 14.34 -0.91
CA VAL A 134 1.59 13.97 0.47
C VAL A 134 2.80 14.73 1.02
N LYS A 135 3.47 15.56 0.21
CA LYS A 135 4.72 16.23 0.58
C LYS A 135 4.67 17.04 1.88
N ASP A 136 3.52 17.65 2.15
CA ASP A 136 3.31 18.51 3.34
C ASP A 136 2.58 17.77 4.48
N LYS A 137 2.40 16.45 4.37
CA LYS A 137 1.75 15.64 5.42
C LYS A 137 2.80 15.06 6.36
N GLU A 138 2.46 14.96 7.64
CA GLU A 138 3.26 14.21 8.63
C GLU A 138 3.12 12.70 8.40
N LEU A 139 3.70 12.22 7.29
CA LEU A 139 3.57 10.85 6.83
C LEU A 139 4.95 10.33 6.41
N LYS A 140 5.38 9.22 7.02
CA LYS A 140 6.62 8.57 6.60
C LYS A 140 6.45 7.93 5.24
N LEU A 141 7.26 8.36 4.26
CA LEU A 141 7.25 7.79 2.91
C LEU A 141 8.35 6.74 2.75
N ASN A 142 8.02 5.65 2.05
CA ASN A 142 8.95 4.63 1.63
C ASN A 142 8.65 4.24 0.18
N ILE A 143 9.68 3.73 -0.49
CA ILE A 143 9.56 3.17 -1.83
C ILE A 143 9.94 1.70 -1.78
N ASN A 144 9.14 0.84 -2.40
CA ASN A 144 9.45 -0.56 -2.64
C ASN A 144 9.69 -0.77 -4.14
N THR A 145 10.84 -1.35 -4.48
CA THR A 145 11.24 -1.66 -5.85
C THR A 145 11.60 -3.14 -5.96
N VAL A 146 11.04 -3.82 -6.95
CA VAL A 146 11.48 -5.16 -7.34
C VAL A 146 12.53 -5.03 -8.43
N VAL A 147 13.77 -5.42 -8.10
CA VAL A 147 14.90 -5.38 -9.05
C VAL A 147 14.83 -6.59 -9.98
N SER A 148 14.94 -6.33 -11.27
CA SER A 148 14.91 -7.31 -12.34
C SER A 148 15.88 -6.91 -13.46
N LYS A 149 16.11 -7.80 -14.43
CA LYS A 149 16.92 -7.47 -15.61
C LYS A 149 16.34 -6.32 -16.45
N LYS A 150 15.06 -5.99 -16.25
CA LYS A 150 14.37 -4.94 -17.01
C LYS A 150 14.65 -3.52 -16.48
N ASN A 151 14.96 -3.39 -15.21
CA ASN A 151 15.10 -2.10 -14.53
C ASN A 151 16.44 -1.90 -13.81
N ILE A 152 17.32 -2.90 -13.80
CA ILE A 152 18.58 -2.82 -13.04
C ILE A 152 19.46 -1.63 -13.45
N GLU A 153 19.45 -1.25 -14.73
CA GLU A 153 20.22 -0.11 -15.26
C GLU A 153 19.58 1.26 -14.96
N GLN A 154 18.33 1.26 -14.43
CA GLN A 154 17.55 2.47 -14.11
C GLN A 154 17.51 2.76 -12.61
N LEU A 155 18.17 1.93 -11.78
CA LEU A 155 18.10 2.05 -10.32
C LEU A 155 18.75 3.34 -9.80
N ASP A 156 19.83 3.80 -10.44
CA ASP A 156 20.48 5.06 -10.05
C ASP A 156 19.55 6.26 -10.27
N GLU A 157 18.81 6.27 -11.38
CA GLU A 157 17.80 7.29 -11.65
C GLU A 157 16.65 7.22 -10.64
N LEU A 158 16.18 6.01 -10.34
CA LEU A 158 15.14 5.79 -9.34
C LEU A 158 15.58 6.20 -7.93
N GLY A 159 16.85 6.01 -7.58
CA GLY A 159 17.40 6.40 -6.28
C GLY A 159 17.58 7.92 -6.10
N ASN A 160 17.56 8.67 -7.18
CA ASN A 160 17.63 10.15 -7.19
C ASN A 160 16.24 10.82 -7.34
N PHE A 161 15.21 10.04 -7.35
CA PHE A 161 13.81 10.45 -7.52
C PHE A 161 13.16 10.99 -6.24
#